data_f4230a23482bfd20b9d2f5d02353fe56
#
_entry.id   f4230a23482bfd20b9d2f5d02353fe56
#
_cell.length_a   1.000
_cell.length_b   1.000
_cell.length_c   1.000
_cell.angle_alpha   90.00
_cell.angle_beta   90.00
_cell.angle_gamma   90.00
#
_symmetry.space_group_name_H-M   'P 1'
#
loop_
_entity.id
_entity.type
_entity.pdbx_description
1 polymer ?
#
loop_
_entity_poly.entity_id
_entity_poly.type
_entity_poly.pdbx_seq_one_letter_code
_entity_poly.pdbx_strand_id
1 'polypeptide(L)'
;EAVGVIAAQSIGEPGTQLTLRTFHVGGVASNIAAVSSVTSRYDGVLEIEELRTVKTEDCDVVVGRLAEMRIVDANTGMVLTNTNIPYGSKLYFGNGATVKKGDVICEWDPFNAVVVSEVAGKAQFVNVIEGVTYRKETDETSGLHEKIIIESKDRTKVPEVNIVDANGQVLKTYSFPVNAHLMIEDGDEIKAGQVFMKTPRASGNAGDITGGLPRVTELFEARNPSNPAIVSEIDGEVMFGKIKRGNREISVTSKIGEVKKYLVPLSKQILVQENDYVRAGTPLSDGAITPSDILNIKGPTAVQEYIVNEVQDVYRMQGVKINDKHFEVIVRQMMRKVCILDPGDTRFLESQVVDKRDFMDENDRIWGKKVVTDAGDSQNLQAGQIITARKLRDENSALKRKDLKLVQVRDAVPATSDQMLQGITRAALQTSSFMSAASFQETTKVLNE
;
A
#
# COMPACT_ATOMS: atom_id res chain seq x y z
N GLU A 1 -26.10 -6.88 22.47
CA GLU A 1 -25.93 -5.50 22.02
C GLU A 1 -25.73 -5.45 20.52
N ALA A 2 -26.45 -4.53 19.83
CA ALA A 2 -26.43 -4.42 18.37
C ALA A 2 -25.22 -3.60 17.88
N VAL A 3 -24.02 -4.12 18.04
CA VAL A 3 -22.74 -3.43 17.75
C VAL A 3 -22.66 -2.91 16.32
N GLY A 4 -23.15 -3.69 15.34
CA GLY A 4 -23.16 -3.28 13.93
C GLY A 4 -24.07 -2.08 13.66
N VAL A 5 -25.22 -2.00 14.34
CA VAL A 5 -26.14 -0.83 14.23
C VAL A 5 -25.50 0.40 14.83
N ILE A 6 -24.88 0.28 15.99
CA ILE A 6 -24.16 1.38 16.66
C ILE A 6 -23.03 1.90 15.75
N ALA A 7 -22.24 1.01 15.15
CA ALA A 7 -21.19 1.37 14.23
C ALA A 7 -21.74 2.12 13.00
N ALA A 8 -22.79 1.59 12.38
CA ALA A 8 -23.43 2.20 11.21
C ALA A 8 -24.01 3.58 11.51
N GLN A 9 -24.66 3.76 12.67
CA GLN A 9 -25.21 5.04 13.10
C GLN A 9 -24.09 6.07 13.36
N SER A 10 -23.01 5.68 14.04
CA SER A 10 -21.86 6.55 14.33
C SER A 10 -21.14 7.02 13.06
N ILE A 11 -21.08 6.18 12.03
CA ILE A 11 -20.47 6.49 10.74
C ILE A 11 -21.43 7.31 9.86
N GLY A 12 -22.73 7.00 9.90
CA GLY A 12 -23.74 7.62 9.06
C GLY A 12 -24.24 8.98 9.53
N GLU A 13 -24.22 9.23 10.84
CA GLU A 13 -24.70 10.51 11.40
C GLU A 13 -23.98 11.73 10.78
N PRO A 14 -22.64 11.78 10.68
CA PRO A 14 -21.96 12.91 10.07
C PRO A 14 -22.05 12.94 8.54
N GLY A 15 -22.66 11.93 7.90
CA GLY A 15 -22.71 11.82 6.44
C GLY A 15 -23.36 13.05 5.75
N THR A 16 -24.40 13.62 6.35
CA THR A 16 -25.05 14.84 5.84
C THR A 16 -24.10 16.04 5.87
N GLN A 17 -23.26 16.14 6.89
CA GLN A 17 -22.27 17.21 7.01
C GLN A 17 -21.12 17.03 6.00
N LEU A 18 -20.75 15.81 5.69
CA LEU A 18 -19.75 15.49 4.68
C LEU A 18 -20.18 15.94 3.27
N THR A 19 -21.45 15.76 2.90
CA THR A 19 -21.99 16.17 1.60
C THR A 19 -22.11 17.69 1.44
N LEU A 20 -22.48 18.40 2.50
CA LEU A 20 -22.64 19.85 2.46
C LEU A 20 -21.30 20.62 2.38
N ARG A 21 -20.23 20.07 2.92
CA ARG A 21 -18.92 20.74 2.95
C ARG A 21 -18.05 20.55 1.71
N THR A 22 -18.34 19.59 0.85
CA THR A 22 -17.60 19.40 -0.41
C THR A 22 -17.82 20.52 -1.43
N PHE A 23 -18.90 21.32 -1.28
CA PHE A 23 -19.19 22.49 -2.13
C PHE A 23 -18.48 23.79 -1.71
N HIS A 24 -17.84 23.83 -0.56
CA HIS A 24 -17.13 25.01 -0.06
C HIS A 24 -15.63 24.74 0.08
N VAL A 25 -14.93 24.63 -1.04
CA VAL A 25 -13.44 24.67 -1.12
C VAL A 25 -12.91 26.09 -0.82
N GLY A 26 -13.70 26.97 -0.20
CA GLY A 26 -13.32 28.33 0.13
C GLY A 26 -13.42 28.72 1.61
N GLY A 27 -13.86 27.83 2.49
CA GLY A 27 -14.06 28.14 3.89
C GLY A 27 -13.18 27.28 4.79
N VAL A 28 -12.19 27.93 5.38
CA VAL A 28 -11.30 27.42 6.41
C VAL A 28 -10.34 26.34 5.86
N ALA A 29 -9.29 26.79 5.18
CA ALA A 29 -7.97 26.22 5.44
C ALA A 29 -7.79 26.32 6.97
N SER A 30 -8.40 25.41 7.71
CA SER A 30 -8.04 25.19 9.10
C SER A 30 -6.56 24.87 9.05
N ASN A 31 -5.77 25.69 9.68
CA ASN A 31 -4.40 25.47 10.08
C ASN A 31 -4.33 24.13 10.84
N ILE A 32 -4.44 23.01 10.13
CA ILE A 32 -3.73 21.82 10.52
C ILE A 32 -2.31 22.27 10.27
N ALA A 33 -1.61 22.71 11.32
CA ALA A 33 -0.20 23.00 11.27
C ALA A 33 0.42 21.77 10.64
N ALA A 34 0.84 21.92 9.38
CA ALA A 34 1.35 20.79 8.62
C ALA A 34 2.53 20.28 9.43
N VAL A 35 2.47 19.03 9.88
CA VAL A 35 3.53 18.43 10.68
C VAL A 35 4.78 18.42 9.83
N SER A 36 5.74 19.26 10.18
CA SER A 36 7.00 19.45 9.44
C SER A 36 8.19 18.84 10.17
N SER A 37 7.98 18.29 11.37
CA SER A 37 9.06 17.73 12.19
C SER A 37 8.57 16.57 13.04
N VAL A 38 9.47 15.67 13.39
CA VAL A 38 9.26 14.66 14.43
C VAL A 38 10.05 15.02 15.65
N THR A 39 9.34 15.18 16.77
CA THR A 39 9.91 15.41 18.08
C THR A 39 9.82 14.15 18.92
N SER A 40 10.86 13.86 19.69
CA SER A 40 10.83 12.74 20.63
C SER A 40 9.80 12.95 21.72
N ARG A 41 8.95 11.94 21.94
CA ARG A 41 7.97 11.93 23.04
C ARG A 41 8.53 11.29 24.32
N TYR A 42 9.62 10.56 24.19
CA TYR A 42 10.24 9.77 25.26
C TYR A 42 11.75 9.98 25.26
N ASP A 43 12.38 9.76 26.40
CA ASP A 43 13.83 9.64 26.50
C ASP A 43 14.24 8.24 26.06
N GLY A 44 15.30 8.12 25.27
CA GLY A 44 15.76 6.82 24.80
C GLY A 44 16.91 6.88 23.80
N VAL A 45 17.21 5.75 23.20
CA VAL A 45 18.20 5.61 22.14
C VAL A 45 17.49 5.52 20.80
N LEU A 46 17.95 6.29 19.83
CA LEU A 46 17.43 6.32 18.49
C LEU A 46 18.05 5.19 17.65
N GLU A 47 17.23 4.29 17.16
CA GLU A 47 17.63 3.28 16.19
C GLU A 47 16.96 3.59 14.85
N ILE A 48 17.75 3.64 13.77
CA ILE A 48 17.23 3.91 12.42
C ILE A 48 17.62 2.77 11.50
N GLU A 49 16.60 2.10 10.95
CA GLU A 49 16.77 1.04 9.97
C GLU A 49 16.77 1.62 8.55
N GLU A 50 17.51 0.99 7.65
CA GLU A 50 17.65 1.33 6.22
C GLU A 50 17.95 2.82 5.95
N LEU A 51 18.73 3.44 6.81
CA LEU A 51 19.12 4.83 6.68
C LEU A 51 20.12 5.01 5.54
N ARG A 52 19.75 5.84 4.56
CA ARG A 52 20.65 6.37 3.52
C ARG A 52 20.63 7.88 3.62
N THR A 53 21.77 8.46 3.92
CA THR A 53 21.93 9.92 4.04
C THR A 53 23.06 10.44 3.20
N VAL A 54 22.95 11.70 2.84
CA VAL A 54 24.05 12.50 2.30
C VAL A 54 24.40 13.56 3.33
N LYS A 55 25.68 13.63 3.69
CA LYS A 55 26.19 14.63 4.64
C LYS A 55 26.25 15.98 3.97
N THR A 56 25.64 16.96 4.59
CA THR A 56 25.82 18.40 4.27
C THR A 56 26.60 19.08 5.39
N GLU A 57 26.92 20.36 5.21
CA GLU A 57 27.70 21.12 6.18
C GLU A 57 27.00 21.23 7.54
N ASP A 58 25.66 21.27 7.56
CA ASP A 58 24.85 21.54 8.77
C ASP A 58 24.14 20.30 9.33
N CYS A 59 23.79 19.32 8.50
CA CYS A 59 22.98 18.17 8.90
C CYS A 59 23.11 17.02 7.90
N ASP A 60 22.60 15.86 8.27
CA ASP A 60 22.43 14.73 7.34
C ASP A 60 21.08 14.85 6.62
N VAL A 61 21.08 14.76 5.30
CA VAL A 61 19.85 14.76 4.50
C VAL A 61 19.49 13.32 4.10
N VAL A 62 18.25 12.91 4.39
CA VAL A 62 17.78 11.56 4.10
C VAL A 62 17.45 11.42 2.62
N VAL A 63 18.16 10.53 1.94
CA VAL A 63 17.94 10.18 0.51
C VAL A 63 17.31 8.80 0.32
N GLY A 64 17.13 8.05 1.43
CA GLY A 64 16.39 6.80 1.44
C GLY A 64 14.88 7.05 1.56
N ARG A 65 14.08 6.18 0.94
CA ARG A 65 12.61 6.23 1.04
C ARG A 65 12.03 5.30 2.10
N LEU A 66 12.88 4.46 2.69
CA LEU A 66 12.50 3.38 3.61
C LEU A 66 13.03 3.56 5.02
N ALA A 67 13.60 4.73 5.33
CA ALA A 67 14.16 4.99 6.64
C ALA A 67 13.05 4.96 7.71
N GLU A 68 13.17 4.04 8.64
CA GLU A 68 12.28 3.84 9.78
C GLU A 68 13.06 4.07 11.07
N MET A 69 12.59 4.98 11.90
CA MET A 69 13.21 5.25 13.19
C MET A 69 12.39 4.66 14.33
N ARG A 70 13.10 4.14 15.31
CA ARG A 70 12.57 3.63 16.57
C ARG A 70 13.26 4.32 17.74
N ILE A 71 12.49 4.66 18.76
CA ILE A 71 13.05 5.10 20.03
C ILE A 71 12.93 3.93 20.99
N VAL A 72 14.09 3.48 21.48
CA VAL A 72 14.22 2.32 22.35
C VAL A 72 14.64 2.79 23.75
N ASP A 73 13.97 2.27 24.77
CA ASP A 73 14.37 2.53 26.15
C ASP A 73 15.75 1.91 26.44
N ALA A 74 16.70 2.73 26.84
CA ALA A 74 18.06 2.32 27.12
C ALA A 74 18.20 1.24 28.21
N ASN A 75 17.22 1.12 29.11
CA ASN A 75 17.26 0.18 30.23
C ASN A 75 16.57 -1.15 29.93
N THR A 76 15.43 -1.09 29.22
CA THR A 76 14.57 -2.28 29.00
C THR A 76 14.68 -2.85 27.61
N GLY A 77 15.26 -2.10 26.65
CA GLY A 77 15.29 -2.50 25.23
C GLY A 77 13.92 -2.50 24.55
N MET A 78 12.89 -1.95 25.18
CA MET A 78 11.56 -1.88 24.62
C MET A 78 11.45 -0.73 23.62
N VAL A 79 10.80 -1.00 22.48
CA VAL A 79 10.47 0.04 21.49
C VAL A 79 9.34 0.91 22.04
N LEU A 80 9.62 2.19 22.27
CA LEU A 80 8.67 3.17 22.80
C LEU A 80 7.86 3.83 21.69
N THR A 81 8.48 4.05 20.54
CA THR A 81 7.82 4.67 19.38
C THR A 81 8.49 4.21 18.10
N ASN A 82 7.69 4.14 17.03
CA ASN A 82 8.15 3.81 15.69
C ASN A 82 7.55 4.82 14.71
N THR A 83 8.37 5.38 13.80
CA THR A 83 7.92 6.38 12.83
C THR A 83 8.80 6.34 11.58
N ASN A 84 8.20 6.52 10.40
CA ASN A 84 8.95 6.64 9.16
C ASN A 84 9.56 8.03 9.00
N ILE A 85 10.78 8.10 8.46
CA ILE A 85 11.45 9.34 8.12
C ILE A 85 11.20 9.64 6.63
N PRO A 86 10.55 10.77 6.29
CA PRO A 86 10.29 11.12 4.90
C PRO A 86 11.59 11.38 4.12
N TYR A 87 11.59 11.05 2.83
CA TYR A 87 12.66 11.44 1.90
C TYR A 87 12.84 12.96 1.88
N GLY A 88 14.10 13.42 1.81
CA GLY A 88 14.45 14.84 1.84
C GLY A 88 14.43 15.49 3.21
N SER A 89 14.19 14.72 4.28
CA SER A 89 14.23 15.22 5.66
C SER A 89 15.65 15.56 6.08
N LYS A 90 15.79 16.65 6.83
CA LYS A 90 17.01 16.98 7.56
C LYS A 90 17.02 16.20 8.86
N LEU A 91 18.05 15.43 9.08
CA LEU A 91 18.22 14.59 10.28
C LEU A 91 19.28 15.22 11.19
N TYR A 92 18.90 15.47 12.44
CA TYR A 92 19.76 16.12 13.42
C TYR A 92 20.48 15.13 14.35
N PHE A 93 19.94 13.90 14.46
CA PHE A 93 20.51 12.85 15.30
C PHE A 93 20.79 11.61 14.45
N GLY A 94 22.01 11.08 14.56
CA GLY A 94 22.38 9.84 13.87
C GLY A 94 21.87 8.59 14.57
N ASN A 95 22.02 7.45 13.89
CA ASN A 95 21.70 6.13 14.46
C ASN A 95 22.52 5.85 15.73
N GLY A 96 21.88 5.39 16.80
CA GLY A 96 22.48 5.14 18.11
C GLY A 96 22.60 6.37 19.01
N ALA A 97 22.14 7.55 18.61
CA ALA A 97 22.17 8.75 19.44
C ALA A 97 21.13 8.67 20.57
N THR A 98 21.50 9.21 21.73
CA THR A 98 20.57 9.38 22.84
C THR A 98 19.73 10.63 22.63
N VAL A 99 18.42 10.49 22.66
CA VAL A 99 17.43 11.58 22.50
C VAL A 99 16.66 11.78 23.79
N LYS A 100 16.27 13.03 24.06
CA LYS A 100 15.42 13.40 25.18
C LYS A 100 14.04 13.80 24.68
N LYS A 101 13.07 13.71 25.57
CA LYS A 101 11.72 14.18 25.30
C LYS A 101 11.73 15.66 24.90
N GLY A 102 11.19 15.97 23.73
CA GLY A 102 11.14 17.32 23.17
C GLY A 102 12.21 17.62 22.12
N ASP A 103 13.23 16.75 21.95
CA ASP A 103 14.24 16.93 20.91
C ASP A 103 13.61 16.75 19.51
N VAL A 104 13.94 17.65 18.60
CA VAL A 104 13.55 17.53 17.19
C VAL A 104 14.53 16.58 16.51
N ILE A 105 14.04 15.43 16.07
CA ILE A 105 14.86 14.37 15.45
C ILE A 105 15.06 14.64 13.97
N CYS A 106 13.98 14.93 13.25
CA CYS A 106 14.04 15.27 11.84
C CYS A 106 13.00 16.33 11.47
N GLU A 107 13.27 17.03 10.37
CA GLU A 107 12.41 18.10 9.83
C GLU A 107 12.35 18.01 8.30
N TRP A 108 11.17 18.30 7.72
CA TRP A 108 10.96 18.28 6.25
C TRP A 108 10.01 19.39 5.82
N ASP A 109 9.97 19.66 4.50
CA ASP A 109 8.99 20.56 3.90
C ASP A 109 7.64 19.81 3.74
N PRO A 110 6.59 20.22 4.46
CA PRO A 110 5.29 19.57 4.37
C PRO A 110 4.52 19.94 3.09
N PHE A 111 4.85 21.08 2.47
CA PHE A 111 4.13 21.64 1.31
C PHE A 111 4.70 21.16 -0.02
N ASN A 112 5.98 20.84 -0.06
CA ASN A 112 6.67 20.43 -1.27
C ASN A 112 7.29 19.03 -1.11
N ALA A 113 7.20 18.25 -2.18
CA ALA A 113 8.04 17.08 -2.36
C ALA A 113 9.37 17.57 -2.97
N VAL A 114 10.45 17.48 -2.22
CA VAL A 114 11.78 17.90 -2.67
C VAL A 114 12.51 16.73 -3.33
N VAL A 115 13.39 17.01 -4.27
CA VAL A 115 14.39 16.06 -4.76
C VAL A 115 15.77 16.63 -4.50
N VAL A 116 16.61 15.78 -3.90
CA VAL A 116 17.93 16.13 -3.40
C VAL A 116 18.98 15.41 -4.25
N SER A 117 20.07 16.10 -4.60
CA SER A 117 21.17 15.45 -5.30
C SER A 117 21.98 14.56 -4.34
N GLU A 118 22.16 13.30 -4.73
CA GLU A 118 22.99 12.36 -3.97
C GLU A 118 24.49 12.55 -4.25
N VAL A 119 24.84 13.21 -5.36
CA VAL A 119 26.21 13.39 -5.84
C VAL A 119 26.49 14.87 -6.09
N ALA A 120 27.74 15.27 -5.93
CA ALA A 120 28.18 16.60 -6.31
C ALA A 120 28.63 16.59 -7.77
N GLY A 121 28.32 17.63 -8.51
CA GLY A 121 28.72 17.76 -9.93
C GLY A 121 28.06 18.94 -10.62
N LYS A 122 28.21 19.00 -11.93
CA LYS A 122 27.63 20.06 -12.76
C LYS A 122 26.32 19.57 -13.36
N ALA A 123 25.28 20.40 -13.28
CA ALA A 123 23.98 20.11 -13.89
C ALA A 123 24.05 20.28 -15.39
N GLN A 124 23.57 19.30 -16.13
CA GLN A 124 23.37 19.35 -17.57
C GLN A 124 21.93 18.98 -17.88
N PHE A 125 21.18 19.92 -18.45
CA PHE A 125 19.78 19.70 -18.80
C PHE A 125 19.65 18.92 -20.10
N VAL A 126 18.75 17.95 -20.12
CA VAL A 126 18.39 17.16 -21.29
C VAL A 126 16.91 17.35 -21.59
N ASN A 127 16.56 17.72 -22.81
CA ASN A 127 15.18 17.96 -23.24
C ASN A 127 14.41 19.03 -22.43
N VAL A 128 15.11 19.96 -21.79
CA VAL A 128 14.49 21.09 -21.07
C VAL A 128 14.40 22.27 -22.04
N ILE A 129 13.25 22.43 -22.71
CA ILE A 129 13.03 23.40 -23.78
C ILE A 129 11.89 24.35 -23.40
N GLU A 130 12.13 25.66 -23.42
CA GLU A 130 11.13 26.67 -23.09
C GLU A 130 9.92 26.59 -24.04
N GLY A 131 8.71 26.64 -23.48
CA GLY A 131 7.45 26.54 -24.22
C GLY A 131 7.08 25.13 -24.70
N VAL A 132 7.95 24.12 -24.53
CA VAL A 132 7.71 22.74 -24.90
C VAL A 132 7.65 21.84 -23.67
N THR A 133 8.69 21.88 -22.84
CA THR A 133 8.79 21.03 -21.62
C THR A 133 8.77 21.85 -20.33
N TYR A 134 9.09 23.14 -20.39
CA TYR A 134 8.91 24.04 -19.24
C TYR A 134 8.37 25.41 -19.67
N ARG A 135 7.78 26.10 -18.69
CA ARG A 135 7.39 27.51 -18.81
C ARG A 135 8.00 28.32 -17.68
N LYS A 136 8.21 29.61 -17.91
CA LYS A 136 8.58 30.55 -16.88
C LYS A 136 7.31 31.16 -16.29
N GLU A 137 7.12 31.04 -15.02
CA GLU A 137 6.10 31.77 -14.26
C GLU A 137 6.77 32.76 -13.31
N THR A 138 6.14 33.90 -13.13
CA THR A 138 6.59 34.88 -12.12
C THR A 138 5.71 34.65 -10.89
N ASP A 139 6.30 34.28 -9.77
CA ASP A 139 5.60 34.22 -8.52
C ASP A 139 5.18 35.65 -8.10
N GLU A 140 3.88 35.89 -8.03
CA GLU A 140 3.30 37.19 -7.66
C GLU A 140 3.68 37.63 -6.24
N THR A 141 4.07 36.67 -5.39
CA THR A 141 4.40 36.93 -3.98
C THR A 141 5.87 37.28 -3.77
N SER A 142 6.77 36.61 -4.48
CA SER A 142 8.23 36.78 -4.35
C SER A 142 8.84 37.63 -5.47
N GLY A 143 8.14 37.79 -6.59
CA GLY A 143 8.65 38.46 -7.79
C GLY A 143 9.76 37.71 -8.54
N LEU A 144 10.05 36.48 -8.11
CA LEU A 144 11.06 35.61 -8.73
C LEU A 144 10.47 34.87 -9.92
N HIS A 145 11.30 34.66 -10.96
CA HIS A 145 10.93 33.82 -12.08
C HIS A 145 11.23 32.35 -11.74
N GLU A 146 10.22 31.53 -11.72
CA GLU A 146 10.36 30.09 -11.53
C GLU A 146 10.18 29.34 -12.85
N LYS A 147 10.97 28.29 -13.04
CA LYS A 147 10.85 27.38 -14.19
C LYS A 147 10.00 26.19 -13.76
N ILE A 148 8.81 26.06 -14.34
CA ILE A 148 7.87 25.00 -14.03
C ILE A 148 7.80 24.04 -15.21
N ILE A 149 8.00 22.75 -14.93
CA ILE A 149 7.88 21.68 -15.91
C ILE A 149 6.42 21.51 -16.30
N ILE A 150 6.14 21.52 -17.61
CA ILE A 150 4.80 21.30 -18.17
C ILE A 150 4.74 19.99 -18.92
N GLU A 151 3.53 19.48 -19.10
CA GLU A 151 3.31 18.28 -19.91
C GLU A 151 3.68 18.58 -21.38
N SER A 152 4.68 17.86 -21.89
CA SER A 152 5.11 18.04 -23.28
C SER A 152 4.10 17.41 -24.24
N LYS A 153 3.71 18.14 -25.29
CA LYS A 153 2.91 17.60 -26.41
C LYS A 153 3.68 16.54 -27.17
N ASP A 154 5.01 16.63 -27.18
CA ASP A 154 5.91 15.64 -27.77
C ASP A 154 6.35 14.63 -26.69
N ARG A 155 5.67 13.51 -26.66
CA ARG A 155 5.88 12.43 -25.67
C ARG A 155 7.25 11.75 -25.73
N THR A 156 8.06 12.07 -26.73
CA THR A 156 9.43 11.56 -26.86
C THR A 156 10.45 12.40 -26.08
N LYS A 157 10.08 13.62 -25.70
CA LYS A 157 10.96 14.56 -24.99
C LYS A 157 10.62 14.55 -23.51
N VAL A 158 11.29 13.66 -22.78
CA VAL A 158 11.23 13.65 -21.31
C VAL A 158 12.29 14.61 -20.78
N PRO A 159 11.92 15.61 -19.96
CA PRO A 159 12.90 16.51 -19.37
C PRO A 159 13.65 15.79 -18.23
N GLU A 160 14.98 15.85 -18.29
CA GLU A 160 15.89 15.21 -17.35
C GLU A 160 17.06 16.13 -17.02
N VAL A 161 17.74 15.89 -15.90
CA VAL A 161 19.01 16.50 -15.55
C VAL A 161 20.06 15.42 -15.31
N ASN A 162 21.18 15.56 -15.96
CA ASN A 162 22.37 14.75 -15.70
C ASN A 162 23.30 15.53 -14.77
N ILE A 163 23.74 14.90 -13.70
CA ILE A 163 24.82 15.41 -12.89
C ILE A 163 26.11 14.82 -13.46
N VAL A 164 27.00 15.69 -13.94
CA VAL A 164 28.25 15.28 -14.58
C VAL A 164 29.46 15.67 -13.73
N ASP A 165 30.48 14.84 -13.76
CA ASP A 165 31.77 15.10 -13.13
C ASP A 165 32.58 16.12 -13.97
N ALA A 166 33.69 16.58 -13.41
CA ALA A 166 34.67 17.46 -14.09
C ALA A 166 35.16 16.92 -15.43
N ASN A 167 35.12 15.61 -15.63
CA ASN A 167 35.51 14.92 -16.86
C ASN A 167 34.35 14.78 -17.88
N GLY A 168 33.15 15.28 -17.58
CA GLY A 168 31.96 15.16 -18.42
C GLY A 168 31.29 13.78 -18.35
N GLN A 169 31.67 12.92 -17.40
CA GLN A 169 31.00 11.64 -17.19
C GLN A 169 29.72 11.84 -16.36
N VAL A 170 28.60 11.25 -16.84
CA VAL A 170 27.33 11.29 -16.12
C VAL A 170 27.43 10.41 -14.88
N LEU A 171 27.28 11.02 -13.70
CA LEU A 171 27.28 10.36 -12.41
C LEU A 171 25.88 9.84 -12.06
N LYS A 172 24.86 10.67 -12.23
CA LYS A 172 23.47 10.32 -11.99
C LYS A 172 22.53 11.15 -12.85
N THR A 173 21.42 10.53 -13.27
CA THR A 173 20.33 11.16 -14.03
C THR A 173 19.08 11.25 -13.17
N TYR A 174 18.42 12.41 -13.19
CA TYR A 174 17.14 12.61 -12.53
C TYR A 174 16.11 13.07 -13.54
N SER A 175 14.92 12.45 -13.55
CA SER A 175 13.81 12.89 -14.38
C SER A 175 13.00 13.97 -13.69
N PHE A 176 12.58 14.98 -14.42
CA PHE A 176 11.71 16.03 -13.92
C PHE A 176 10.24 15.64 -14.10
N PRO A 177 9.45 15.49 -13.01
CA PRO A 177 8.02 15.29 -13.11
C PRO A 177 7.31 16.56 -13.56
N VAL A 178 6.10 16.40 -14.10
CA VAL A 178 5.21 17.54 -14.43
C VAL A 178 4.90 18.33 -13.15
N ASN A 179 4.79 19.65 -13.25
CA ASN A 179 4.65 20.61 -12.15
C ASN A 179 5.85 20.69 -11.19
N ALA A 180 7.02 20.17 -11.57
CA ALA A 180 8.24 20.41 -10.80
C ALA A 180 8.75 21.84 -11.02
N HIS A 181 9.07 22.50 -9.92
CA HIS A 181 9.73 23.81 -9.90
C HIS A 181 11.24 23.60 -9.84
N LEU A 182 11.96 24.08 -10.85
CA LEU A 182 13.40 23.96 -10.92
C LEU A 182 14.08 25.05 -10.10
N MET A 183 14.99 24.65 -9.20
CA MET A 183 15.77 25.55 -8.34
C MET A 183 17.17 25.82 -8.88
N ILE A 184 17.52 25.23 -10.04
CA ILE A 184 18.84 25.29 -10.65
C ILE A 184 18.75 25.70 -12.12
N GLU A 185 19.88 26.15 -12.66
CA GLU A 185 20.06 26.43 -14.06
C GLU A 185 20.98 25.41 -14.74
N ASP A 186 20.91 25.41 -16.09
CA ASP A 186 21.81 24.56 -16.87
C ASP A 186 23.27 25.03 -16.69
N GLY A 187 24.12 24.10 -16.25
CA GLY A 187 25.51 24.38 -16.00
C GLY A 187 25.86 24.75 -14.55
N ASP A 188 24.88 24.82 -13.65
CA ASP A 188 25.14 25.09 -12.22
C ASP A 188 25.92 23.96 -11.56
N GLU A 189 26.77 24.33 -10.60
CA GLU A 189 27.44 23.38 -9.71
C GLU A 189 26.50 23.01 -8.56
N ILE A 190 26.21 21.72 -8.43
CA ILE A 190 25.34 21.15 -7.41
C ILE A 190 26.20 20.45 -6.36
N LYS A 191 25.95 20.76 -5.09
CA LYS A 191 26.53 20.03 -3.95
C LYS A 191 25.70 18.78 -3.63
N ALA A 192 26.34 17.74 -3.11
CA ALA A 192 25.63 16.59 -2.56
C ALA A 192 24.75 17.06 -1.37
N GLY A 193 23.50 16.59 -1.32
CA GLY A 193 22.51 17.01 -0.33
C GLY A 193 21.76 18.30 -0.69
N GLN A 194 22.04 18.94 -1.82
CA GLN A 194 21.35 20.15 -2.26
C GLN A 194 20.00 19.81 -2.92
N VAL A 195 18.95 20.53 -2.52
CA VAL A 195 17.65 20.47 -3.18
C VAL A 195 17.74 21.19 -4.52
N PHE A 196 17.44 20.54 -5.62
CA PHE A 196 17.51 21.12 -6.96
C PHE A 196 16.15 21.22 -7.65
N MET A 197 15.13 20.49 -7.18
CA MET A 197 13.75 20.69 -7.60
C MET A 197 12.77 20.49 -6.45
N LYS A 198 11.63 21.16 -6.55
CA LYS A 198 10.48 21.03 -5.64
C LYS A 198 9.24 20.76 -6.47
N THR A 199 8.42 19.85 -6.02
CA THR A 199 7.09 19.63 -6.58
C THR A 199 6.08 19.95 -5.50
N PRO A 200 5.19 20.95 -5.68
CA PRO A 200 4.14 21.21 -4.71
C PRO A 200 3.36 19.92 -4.46
N ARG A 201 3.28 19.51 -3.21
CA ARG A 201 2.35 18.47 -2.84
C ARG A 201 0.98 19.10 -3.04
N ALA A 202 0.20 18.57 -3.97
CA ALA A 202 -1.17 19.01 -4.10
C ALA A 202 -1.81 18.91 -2.71
N SER A 203 -2.07 20.06 -2.09
CA SER A 203 -2.75 20.10 -0.81
C SER A 203 -4.17 19.58 -1.05
N GLY A 204 -4.39 18.31 -0.72
CA GLY A 204 -5.63 17.60 -0.97
C GLY A 204 -5.97 17.61 -2.46
N ASN A 205 -5.38 16.70 -3.21
CA ASN A 205 -5.86 16.23 -4.52
C ASN A 205 -6.72 17.22 -5.32
N ALA A 206 -6.11 18.26 -5.87
CA ALA A 206 -6.79 19.13 -6.85
C ALA A 206 -7.19 18.36 -8.13
N GLY A 207 -6.82 17.07 -8.23
CA GLY A 207 -7.17 16.17 -9.33
C GLY A 207 -8.11 15.03 -8.95
N ASP A 208 -8.33 14.77 -7.66
CA ASP A 208 -9.28 13.74 -7.21
C ASP A 208 -10.49 14.42 -6.55
N ILE A 209 -11.52 14.65 -7.37
CA ILE A 209 -12.79 15.29 -6.99
C ILE A 209 -13.61 14.39 -6.03
N THR A 210 -13.15 13.19 -5.71
CA THR A 210 -13.81 12.23 -4.82
C THR A 210 -13.35 12.35 -3.37
N GLY A 211 -13.44 13.56 -2.81
CA GLY A 211 -13.32 13.76 -1.36
C GLY A 211 -14.68 13.57 -0.64
N GLY A 212 -14.66 13.42 0.66
CA GLY A 212 -15.86 13.33 1.48
C GLY A 212 -16.60 11.99 1.36
N LEU A 213 -17.94 12.02 1.36
CA LEU A 213 -18.79 10.83 1.36
C LEU A 213 -18.58 9.89 0.16
N PRO A 214 -18.36 10.37 -1.08
CA PRO A 214 -18.04 9.49 -2.20
C PRO A 214 -16.78 8.63 -1.98
N ARG A 215 -15.73 9.19 -1.38
CA ARG A 215 -14.51 8.44 -1.07
C ARG A 215 -14.75 7.38 0.00
N VAL A 216 -15.50 7.69 1.04
CA VAL A 216 -15.90 6.73 2.08
C VAL A 216 -16.69 5.58 1.48
N THR A 217 -17.63 5.89 0.57
CA THR A 217 -18.41 4.86 -0.14
C THR A 217 -17.53 3.99 -1.03
N GLU A 218 -16.58 4.58 -1.75
CA GLU A 218 -15.62 3.85 -2.59
C GLU A 218 -14.79 2.86 -1.76
N LEU A 219 -14.28 3.30 -0.59
CA LEU A 219 -13.50 2.46 0.31
C LEU A 219 -14.33 1.31 0.90
N PHE A 220 -15.53 1.58 1.40
CA PHE A 220 -16.38 0.54 1.97
C PHE A 220 -17.00 -0.40 0.94
N GLU A 221 -17.17 0.03 -0.30
CA GLU A 221 -17.57 -0.86 -1.40
C GLU A 221 -16.37 -1.57 -2.05
N ALA A 222 -15.16 -1.35 -1.56
CA ALA A 222 -13.92 -1.91 -2.09
C ALA A 222 -13.81 -1.73 -3.62
N ARG A 223 -14.24 -0.55 -4.12
CA ARG A 223 -14.18 -0.22 -5.55
C ARG A 223 -12.77 0.18 -5.93
N ASN A 224 -12.41 -0.10 -7.17
CA ASN A 224 -11.18 0.41 -7.73
C ASN A 224 -11.30 1.93 -7.92
N PRO A 225 -10.29 2.70 -7.51
CA PRO A 225 -10.30 4.15 -7.71
C PRO A 225 -10.28 4.49 -9.20
N SER A 226 -10.78 5.68 -9.55
CA SER A 226 -10.80 6.17 -10.93
C SER A 226 -9.39 6.37 -11.50
N ASN A 227 -8.43 6.73 -10.64
CA ASN A 227 -7.01 6.88 -10.97
C ASN A 227 -6.16 5.99 -10.06
N PRO A 228 -6.05 4.66 -10.35
CA PRO A 228 -5.29 3.75 -9.52
C PRO A 228 -3.78 4.02 -9.64
N ALA A 229 -3.07 4.03 -8.52
CA ALA A 229 -1.60 4.04 -8.51
C ALA A 229 -1.07 2.68 -9.01
N ILE A 230 0.07 2.72 -9.68
CA ILE A 230 0.83 1.49 -9.98
C ILE A 230 1.74 1.21 -8.79
N VAL A 231 1.64 0.02 -8.24
CA VAL A 231 2.29 -0.38 -7.00
C VAL A 231 3.32 -1.47 -7.29
N SER A 232 4.46 -1.44 -6.61
CA SER A 232 5.44 -2.53 -6.72
C SER A 232 4.93 -3.79 -6.01
N GLU A 233 4.98 -4.94 -6.69
CA GLU A 233 4.62 -6.24 -6.11
C GLU A 233 5.77 -6.87 -5.32
N ILE A 234 7.02 -6.48 -5.61
CA ILE A 234 8.22 -7.05 -5.00
C ILE A 234 9.12 -5.96 -4.42
N ASP A 235 9.96 -6.37 -3.49
CA ASP A 235 11.03 -5.53 -2.97
C ASP A 235 12.20 -5.52 -3.96
N GLY A 236 12.72 -4.33 -4.30
CA GLY A 236 13.83 -4.28 -5.22
C GLY A 236 14.26 -2.89 -5.63
N GLU A 237 15.24 -2.87 -6.50
CA GLU A 237 15.80 -1.66 -7.09
C GLU A 237 15.07 -1.28 -8.37
N VAL A 238 14.72 -0.01 -8.47
CA VAL A 238 13.97 0.55 -9.61
C VAL A 238 14.92 0.89 -10.74
N MET A 239 14.60 0.44 -11.95
CA MET A 239 15.29 0.83 -13.18
C MET A 239 14.28 1.31 -14.21
N PHE A 240 14.60 2.40 -14.89
CA PHE A 240 13.78 2.93 -15.96
C PHE A 240 14.13 2.29 -17.30
N GLY A 241 13.12 1.79 -17.97
CA GLY A 241 13.21 1.22 -19.30
C GLY A 241 12.79 2.19 -20.40
N LYS A 242 12.62 1.62 -21.60
CA LYS A 242 12.24 2.39 -22.80
C LYS A 242 10.77 2.83 -22.74
N ILE A 243 10.50 3.97 -23.36
CA ILE A 243 9.12 4.43 -23.58
C ILE A 243 8.52 3.64 -24.74
N LYS A 244 7.40 2.94 -24.47
CA LYS A 244 6.66 2.14 -25.44
C LYS A 244 5.21 2.61 -25.53
N ARG A 245 4.76 3.04 -26.69
CA ARG A 245 3.35 3.42 -26.95
C ARG A 245 2.77 4.42 -25.93
N GLY A 246 3.55 5.41 -25.50
CA GLY A 246 3.11 6.41 -24.52
C GLY A 246 3.15 5.97 -23.06
N ASN A 247 3.74 4.80 -22.76
CA ASN A 247 3.99 4.31 -21.41
C ASN A 247 5.49 4.18 -21.17
N ARG A 248 5.95 4.55 -19.99
CA ARG A 248 7.33 4.30 -19.55
C ARG A 248 7.39 2.93 -18.89
N GLU A 249 8.30 2.09 -19.31
CA GLU A 249 8.58 0.81 -18.65
C GLU A 249 9.41 1.08 -17.39
N ILE A 250 8.95 0.59 -16.25
CA ILE A 250 9.69 0.60 -14.99
C ILE A 250 9.89 -0.86 -14.60
N SER A 251 11.12 -1.26 -14.35
CA SER A 251 11.45 -2.59 -13.84
C SER A 251 11.92 -2.49 -12.40
N VAL A 252 11.43 -3.40 -11.57
CA VAL A 252 11.89 -3.56 -10.19
C VAL A 252 12.61 -4.90 -10.12
N THR A 253 13.88 -4.87 -9.70
CA THR A 253 14.73 -6.05 -9.60
C THR A 253 14.98 -6.39 -8.14
N SER A 254 14.51 -7.56 -7.71
CA SER A 254 14.75 -8.06 -6.35
C SER A 254 16.19 -8.48 -6.13
N LYS A 255 16.65 -8.49 -4.89
CA LYS A 255 17.95 -9.05 -4.47
C LYS A 255 18.15 -10.52 -4.88
N ILE A 256 17.06 -11.26 -5.11
CA ILE A 256 17.08 -12.67 -5.55
C ILE A 256 17.23 -12.78 -7.07
N GLY A 257 17.15 -11.66 -7.82
CA GLY A 257 17.22 -11.63 -9.28
C GLY A 257 15.86 -11.72 -9.99
N GLU A 258 14.76 -11.73 -9.26
CA GLU A 258 13.41 -11.60 -9.84
C GLU A 258 13.21 -10.19 -10.39
N VAL A 259 12.68 -10.09 -11.63
CA VAL A 259 12.42 -8.82 -12.31
C VAL A 259 10.93 -8.72 -12.63
N LYS A 260 10.27 -7.72 -12.08
CA LYS A 260 8.90 -7.34 -12.44
C LYS A 260 8.92 -6.05 -13.27
N LYS A 261 8.09 -6.01 -14.32
CA LYS A 261 8.01 -4.87 -15.24
C LYS A 261 6.63 -4.23 -15.18
N TYR A 262 6.62 -2.93 -15.02
CA TYR A 262 5.40 -2.11 -14.92
C TYR A 262 5.37 -1.10 -16.07
N LEU A 263 4.21 -0.86 -16.63
CA LEU A 263 4.00 0.13 -17.68
C LEU A 263 3.24 1.32 -17.09
N VAL A 264 3.95 2.41 -16.87
CA VAL A 264 3.37 3.64 -16.30
C VAL A 264 3.05 4.60 -17.44
N PRO A 265 1.78 5.05 -17.61
CA PRO A 265 1.42 6.08 -18.57
C PRO A 265 2.21 7.37 -18.32
N LEU A 266 2.66 8.04 -19.37
CA LEU A 266 3.39 9.31 -19.25
C LEU A 266 2.53 10.45 -18.66
N SER A 267 1.21 10.30 -18.66
CA SER A 267 0.28 11.23 -18.00
C SER A 267 0.29 11.12 -16.47
N LYS A 268 0.86 10.04 -15.92
CA LYS A 268 1.01 9.85 -14.48
C LYS A 268 2.36 10.32 -13.99
N GLN A 269 2.36 11.00 -12.86
CA GLN A 269 3.60 11.38 -12.19
C GLN A 269 4.27 10.12 -11.61
N ILE A 270 5.55 9.94 -11.94
CA ILE A 270 6.37 8.88 -11.35
C ILE A 270 6.93 9.39 -10.02
N LEU A 271 6.70 8.63 -8.95
CA LEU A 271 7.08 9.02 -7.58
C LEU A 271 8.48 8.54 -7.19
N VAL A 272 9.06 7.63 -7.97
CA VAL A 272 10.37 7.02 -7.70
C VAL A 272 11.41 7.51 -8.70
N GLN A 273 12.68 7.41 -8.34
CA GLN A 273 13.81 7.72 -9.22
C GLN A 273 14.57 6.44 -9.61
N GLU A 274 15.44 6.56 -10.59
CA GLU A 274 16.29 5.45 -11.00
C GLU A 274 17.26 5.06 -9.87
N ASN A 275 17.44 3.75 -9.67
CA ASN A 275 18.22 3.14 -8.58
C ASN A 275 17.63 3.39 -7.16
N ASP A 276 16.38 3.84 -7.05
CA ASP A 276 15.69 3.83 -5.76
C ASP A 276 15.37 2.39 -5.34
N TYR A 277 15.56 2.06 -4.08
CA TYR A 277 15.10 0.80 -3.52
C TYR A 277 13.69 0.97 -2.99
N VAL A 278 12.76 0.13 -3.44
CA VAL A 278 11.35 0.14 -3.04
C VAL A 278 10.95 -1.17 -2.38
N ARG A 279 10.01 -1.09 -1.44
CA ARG A 279 9.38 -2.28 -0.84
C ARG A 279 8.10 -2.66 -1.60
N ALA A 280 7.71 -3.92 -1.50
CA ALA A 280 6.42 -4.38 -1.97
C ALA A 280 5.28 -3.52 -1.39
N GLY A 281 4.37 -3.07 -2.24
CA GLY A 281 3.30 -2.16 -1.87
C GLY A 281 3.67 -0.66 -1.88
N THR A 282 4.87 -0.28 -2.32
CA THR A 282 5.23 1.12 -2.53
C THR A 282 4.65 1.61 -3.86
N PRO A 283 3.96 2.77 -3.90
CA PRO A 283 3.44 3.33 -5.15
C PRO A 283 4.61 3.83 -6.03
N LEU A 284 4.62 3.41 -7.28
CA LEU A 284 5.57 3.84 -8.31
C LEU A 284 5.06 5.08 -9.05
N SER A 285 3.74 5.26 -9.11
CA SER A 285 3.08 6.40 -9.74
C SER A 285 2.09 7.06 -8.77
N ASP A 286 1.70 8.29 -9.08
CA ASP A 286 0.61 8.98 -8.41
C ASP A 286 -0.73 8.25 -8.61
N GLY A 287 -1.67 8.54 -7.73
CA GLY A 287 -2.99 7.94 -7.69
C GLY A 287 -3.30 7.25 -6.36
N ALA A 288 -4.52 6.77 -6.22
CA ALA A 288 -4.95 6.03 -5.03
C ALA A 288 -4.57 4.56 -5.14
N ILE A 289 -4.06 3.98 -4.05
CA ILE A 289 -3.72 2.56 -4.03
C ILE A 289 -5.02 1.74 -3.99
N THR A 290 -5.11 0.72 -4.81
CA THR A 290 -6.26 -0.18 -4.85
C THR A 290 -6.25 -1.09 -3.63
N PRO A 291 -7.35 -1.21 -2.85
CA PRO A 291 -7.38 -2.11 -1.70
C PRO A 291 -7.07 -3.57 -2.03
N SER A 292 -7.45 -4.03 -3.22
CA SER A 292 -7.13 -5.38 -3.71
C SER A 292 -5.62 -5.60 -3.91
N ASP A 293 -4.89 -4.58 -4.38
CA ASP A 293 -3.44 -4.69 -4.56
C ASP A 293 -2.74 -4.80 -3.20
N ILE A 294 -3.20 -4.01 -2.21
CA ILE A 294 -2.67 -4.11 -0.84
C ILE A 294 -2.93 -5.49 -0.26
N LEU A 295 -4.13 -6.05 -0.49
CA LEU A 295 -4.47 -7.39 -0.02
C LEU A 295 -3.54 -8.46 -0.61
N ASN A 296 -3.30 -8.40 -1.91
CA ASN A 296 -2.49 -9.38 -2.63
C ASN A 296 -0.98 -9.27 -2.29
N ILE A 297 -0.51 -8.04 -2.05
CA ILE A 297 0.92 -7.76 -1.84
C ILE A 297 1.29 -7.81 -0.36
N LYS A 298 0.55 -7.10 0.50
CA LYS A 298 0.87 -6.93 1.92
C LYS A 298 0.05 -7.81 2.87
N GLY A 299 -1.01 -8.42 2.35
CA GLY A 299 -1.89 -9.29 3.13
C GLY A 299 -3.04 -8.58 3.84
N PRO A 300 -3.85 -9.37 4.58
CA PRO A 300 -5.13 -8.91 5.14
C PRO A 300 -5.00 -7.82 6.21
N THR A 301 -3.97 -7.89 7.07
CA THR A 301 -3.78 -6.91 8.15
C THR A 301 -3.51 -5.52 7.59
N ALA A 302 -2.65 -5.42 6.58
CA ALA A 302 -2.31 -4.14 5.94
C ALA A 302 -3.51 -3.47 5.25
N VAL A 303 -4.40 -4.28 4.64
CA VAL A 303 -5.64 -3.77 4.05
C VAL A 303 -6.59 -3.22 5.12
N GLN A 304 -6.71 -3.90 6.25
CA GLN A 304 -7.55 -3.44 7.36
C GLN A 304 -7.06 -2.09 7.89
N GLU A 305 -5.77 -1.97 8.16
CA GLU A 305 -5.15 -0.70 8.59
C GLU A 305 -5.34 0.39 7.53
N TYR A 306 -5.12 0.08 6.27
CA TYR A 306 -5.27 1.04 5.18
C TYR A 306 -6.70 1.59 5.11
N ILE A 307 -7.72 0.72 5.08
CA ILE A 307 -9.12 1.16 4.99
C ILE A 307 -9.51 2.01 6.20
N VAL A 308 -9.14 1.60 7.42
CA VAL A 308 -9.45 2.34 8.64
C VAL A 308 -8.79 3.72 8.61
N ASN A 309 -7.52 3.81 8.26
CA ASN A 309 -6.78 5.07 8.22
C ASN A 309 -7.33 6.01 7.14
N GLU A 310 -7.56 5.52 5.92
CA GLU A 310 -8.10 6.34 4.82
C GLU A 310 -9.50 6.88 5.15
N VAL A 311 -10.37 6.05 5.73
CA VAL A 311 -11.70 6.50 6.15
C VAL A 311 -11.60 7.52 7.28
N GLN A 312 -10.76 7.28 8.28
CA GLN A 312 -10.53 8.23 9.39
C GLN A 312 -10.01 9.58 8.89
N ASP A 313 -9.12 9.56 7.91
CA ASP A 313 -8.58 10.81 7.37
C ASP A 313 -9.66 11.66 6.70
N VAL A 314 -10.58 11.02 5.96
CA VAL A 314 -11.75 11.74 5.39
C VAL A 314 -12.59 12.41 6.48
N TYR A 315 -12.87 11.70 7.59
CA TYR A 315 -13.66 12.27 8.71
C TYR A 315 -12.87 13.32 9.48
N ARG A 316 -11.58 13.13 9.72
CA ARG A 316 -10.70 14.09 10.38
C ARG A 316 -10.59 15.40 9.61
N MET A 317 -10.49 15.35 8.27
CA MET A 317 -10.50 16.56 7.42
C MET A 317 -11.77 17.39 7.58
N GLN A 318 -12.87 16.76 7.96
CA GLN A 318 -14.14 17.44 8.24
C GLN A 318 -14.31 17.84 9.73
N GLY A 319 -13.28 17.59 10.56
CA GLY A 319 -13.33 17.88 12.00
C GLY A 319 -14.18 16.91 12.80
N VAL A 320 -14.61 15.80 12.23
CA VAL A 320 -15.40 14.75 12.88
C VAL A 320 -14.48 13.74 13.54
N LYS A 321 -14.76 13.39 14.79
CA LYS A 321 -14.01 12.39 15.57
C LYS A 321 -14.90 11.16 15.78
N ILE A 322 -14.49 10.03 15.21
CA ILE A 322 -15.15 8.73 15.38
C ILE A 322 -14.12 7.76 15.92
N ASN A 323 -14.54 6.85 16.80
CA ASN A 323 -13.66 5.81 17.32
C ASN A 323 -13.39 4.76 16.23
N ASP A 324 -12.13 4.34 16.08
CA ASP A 324 -11.69 3.36 15.09
C ASP A 324 -12.46 2.03 15.19
N LYS A 325 -12.92 1.65 16.38
CA LYS A 325 -13.70 0.43 16.61
C LYS A 325 -14.95 0.32 15.73
N HIS A 326 -15.60 1.43 15.41
CA HIS A 326 -16.76 1.42 14.53
C HIS A 326 -16.39 1.03 13.09
N PHE A 327 -15.26 1.50 12.59
CA PHE A 327 -14.75 1.12 11.26
C PHE A 327 -14.24 -0.31 11.26
N GLU A 328 -13.51 -0.73 12.30
CA GLU A 328 -12.98 -2.08 12.43
C GLU A 328 -14.09 -3.15 12.38
N VAL A 329 -15.24 -2.90 13.02
CA VAL A 329 -16.40 -3.82 12.97
C VAL A 329 -16.87 -4.03 11.54
N ILE A 330 -16.93 -2.95 10.73
CA ILE A 330 -17.38 -3.03 9.33
C ILE A 330 -16.32 -3.74 8.48
N VAL A 331 -15.05 -3.34 8.59
CA VAL A 331 -13.94 -3.92 7.82
C VAL A 331 -13.81 -5.42 8.11
N ARG A 332 -14.04 -5.85 9.35
CA ARG A 332 -14.08 -7.27 9.71
C ARG A 332 -15.14 -8.03 8.91
N GLN A 333 -16.33 -7.44 8.71
CA GLN A 333 -17.38 -8.07 7.91
C GLN A 333 -17.04 -8.12 6.42
N MET A 334 -16.34 -7.10 5.90
CA MET A 334 -15.87 -7.07 4.51
C MET A 334 -14.87 -8.20 4.22
N MET A 335 -14.15 -8.69 5.21
CA MET A 335 -13.11 -9.72 5.07
C MET A 335 -13.53 -11.09 5.64
N ARG A 336 -14.82 -11.32 5.79
CA ARG A 336 -15.35 -12.55 6.37
C ARG A 336 -15.24 -13.76 5.44
N LYS A 337 -15.26 -13.55 4.14
CA LYS A 337 -15.28 -14.60 3.11
C LYS A 337 -13.90 -14.90 2.54
N VAL A 338 -13.72 -16.15 2.12
CA VAL A 338 -12.55 -16.62 1.37
C VAL A 338 -12.99 -17.30 0.09
N CYS A 339 -12.15 -17.25 -0.94
CA CYS A 339 -12.34 -17.96 -2.21
C CYS A 339 -11.49 -19.22 -2.21
N ILE A 340 -12.08 -20.36 -2.50
CA ILE A 340 -11.37 -21.64 -2.57
C ILE A 340 -10.57 -21.68 -3.88
N LEU A 341 -9.26 -21.89 -3.77
CA LEU A 341 -8.38 -22.10 -4.92
C LEU A 341 -8.32 -23.58 -5.31
N ASP A 342 -7.92 -24.43 -4.39
CA ASP A 342 -7.89 -25.89 -4.54
C ASP A 342 -8.73 -26.51 -3.43
N PRO A 343 -9.81 -27.24 -3.79
CA PRO A 343 -10.67 -27.87 -2.81
C PRO A 343 -10.01 -29.07 -2.10
N GLY A 344 -8.94 -29.63 -2.65
CA GLY A 344 -8.31 -30.84 -2.12
C GLY A 344 -9.33 -31.96 -1.92
N ASP A 345 -9.33 -32.59 -0.74
CA ASP A 345 -10.27 -33.67 -0.37
C ASP A 345 -11.46 -33.16 0.48
N THR A 346 -11.69 -31.83 0.50
CA THR A 346 -12.85 -31.24 1.18
C THR A 346 -14.10 -31.31 0.34
N ARG A 347 -15.24 -30.94 0.92
CA ARG A 347 -16.52 -30.85 0.22
C ARG A 347 -16.69 -29.59 -0.63
N PHE A 348 -15.72 -28.69 -0.62
CA PHE A 348 -15.79 -27.44 -1.35
C PHE A 348 -15.57 -27.65 -2.85
N LEU A 349 -16.03 -26.65 -3.61
CA LEU A 349 -15.77 -26.57 -5.06
C LEU A 349 -14.71 -25.51 -5.35
N GLU A 350 -14.01 -25.67 -6.45
CA GLU A 350 -13.08 -24.67 -6.96
C GLU A 350 -13.80 -23.34 -7.21
N SER A 351 -13.16 -22.23 -6.84
CA SER A 351 -13.72 -20.86 -6.94
C SER A 351 -14.97 -20.61 -6.09
N GLN A 352 -15.33 -21.50 -5.18
CA GLN A 352 -16.43 -21.30 -4.25
C GLN A 352 -16.08 -20.24 -3.22
N VAL A 353 -17.03 -19.33 -2.94
CA VAL A 353 -16.90 -18.32 -1.88
C VAL A 353 -17.57 -18.84 -0.60
N VAL A 354 -16.78 -19.01 0.45
CA VAL A 354 -17.24 -19.58 1.74
C VAL A 354 -16.86 -18.68 2.90
N ASP A 355 -17.52 -18.86 4.05
CA ASP A 355 -17.09 -18.22 5.29
C ASP A 355 -15.73 -18.75 5.73
N LYS A 356 -14.85 -17.87 6.16
CA LYS A 356 -13.52 -18.23 6.66
C LYS A 356 -13.59 -19.25 7.81
N ARG A 357 -14.62 -19.15 8.64
CA ARG A 357 -14.86 -20.09 9.74
C ARG A 357 -15.22 -21.47 9.20
N ASP A 358 -16.16 -21.57 8.27
CA ASP A 358 -16.58 -22.85 7.68
C ASP A 358 -15.41 -23.52 6.94
N PHE A 359 -14.55 -22.72 6.29
CA PHE A 359 -13.32 -23.19 5.67
C PHE A 359 -12.35 -23.80 6.69
N MET A 360 -12.14 -23.14 7.82
CA MET A 360 -11.28 -23.64 8.89
C MET A 360 -11.86 -24.92 9.51
N ASP A 361 -13.15 -24.92 9.85
CA ASP A 361 -13.83 -26.06 10.45
C ASP A 361 -13.78 -27.31 9.54
N GLU A 362 -13.89 -27.12 8.22
CA GLU A 362 -13.80 -28.21 7.26
C GLU A 362 -12.38 -28.76 7.11
N ASN A 363 -11.38 -27.89 7.06
CA ASN A 363 -9.98 -28.30 7.03
C ASN A 363 -9.59 -29.02 8.33
N ASP A 364 -10.04 -28.54 9.49
CA ASP A 364 -9.83 -29.22 10.77
C ASP A 364 -10.52 -30.59 10.80
N ARG A 365 -11.69 -30.71 10.17
CA ARG A 365 -12.42 -31.99 10.07
C ARG A 365 -11.64 -33.06 9.34
N ILE A 366 -10.87 -32.69 8.30
CA ILE A 366 -10.09 -33.65 7.50
C ILE A 366 -8.63 -33.76 7.94
N TRP A 367 -8.17 -32.88 8.81
CA TRP A 367 -6.80 -32.90 9.32
C TRP A 367 -6.44 -34.22 9.95
N GLY A 368 -5.32 -34.82 9.57
CA GLY A 368 -4.83 -36.11 10.09
C GLY A 368 -5.63 -37.34 9.62
N LYS A 369 -6.61 -37.18 8.72
CA LYS A 369 -7.33 -38.28 8.09
C LYS A 369 -6.59 -38.79 6.85
N LYS A 370 -6.98 -39.97 6.41
CA LYS A 370 -6.45 -40.66 5.23
C LYS A 370 -7.55 -40.84 4.19
N VAL A 371 -7.19 -40.74 2.94
CA VAL A 371 -8.06 -41.06 1.79
C VAL A 371 -7.66 -42.42 1.24
N VAL A 372 -8.64 -43.29 1.07
CA VAL A 372 -8.42 -44.62 0.51
C VAL A 372 -8.15 -44.48 -0.99
N THR A 373 -6.96 -44.92 -1.42
CA THR A 373 -6.58 -44.96 -2.84
C THR A 373 -6.96 -46.30 -3.48
N ASP A 374 -6.71 -47.39 -2.76
CA ASP A 374 -7.10 -48.73 -3.15
C ASP A 374 -7.70 -49.47 -1.91
N ALA A 375 -8.94 -49.87 -2.05
CA ALA A 375 -9.63 -50.57 -0.95
C ALA A 375 -9.12 -52.00 -0.72
N GLY A 376 -8.28 -52.54 -1.64
CA GLY A 376 -7.84 -53.93 -1.54
C GLY A 376 -9.02 -54.89 -1.51
N ASP A 377 -9.00 -55.84 -0.59
CA ASP A 377 -10.08 -56.85 -0.38
C ASP A 377 -11.06 -56.41 0.73
N SER A 378 -11.03 -55.14 1.14
CA SER A 378 -11.96 -54.64 2.16
C SER A 378 -13.38 -54.56 1.63
N GLN A 379 -14.33 -55.13 2.40
CA GLN A 379 -15.78 -54.97 2.11
C GLN A 379 -16.40 -53.71 2.77
N ASN A 380 -15.66 -53.07 3.68
CA ASN A 380 -16.14 -51.97 4.52
C ASN A 380 -15.67 -50.59 4.00
N LEU A 381 -14.72 -50.53 3.09
CA LEU A 381 -14.12 -49.33 2.59
C LEU A 381 -14.19 -49.24 1.06
N GLN A 382 -14.31 -48.03 0.54
CA GLN A 382 -14.32 -47.77 -0.89
C GLN A 382 -13.23 -46.77 -1.26
N ALA A 383 -12.73 -46.84 -2.49
CA ALA A 383 -11.79 -45.88 -3.00
C ALA A 383 -12.37 -44.45 -2.95
N GLY A 384 -11.57 -43.47 -2.57
CA GLY A 384 -11.99 -42.09 -2.34
C GLY A 384 -12.60 -41.79 -0.97
N GLN A 385 -12.83 -42.80 -0.12
CA GLN A 385 -13.39 -42.57 1.21
C GLN A 385 -12.37 -41.97 2.19
N ILE A 386 -12.79 -40.97 2.94
CA ILE A 386 -11.96 -40.35 3.99
C ILE A 386 -12.15 -41.16 5.31
N ILE A 387 -11.07 -41.65 5.87
CA ILE A 387 -11.05 -42.48 7.06
C ILE A 387 -10.05 -41.93 8.10
N THR A 388 -10.27 -42.32 9.37
CA THR A 388 -9.29 -42.04 10.43
C THR A 388 -8.18 -43.09 10.43
N ALA A 389 -7.02 -42.69 10.93
CA ALA A 389 -5.89 -43.63 11.10
C ALA A 389 -6.23 -44.85 11.95
N ARG A 390 -7.15 -44.70 12.94
CA ARG A 390 -7.64 -45.79 13.78
C ARG A 390 -8.43 -46.80 12.93
N LYS A 391 -9.41 -46.32 12.13
CA LYS A 391 -10.24 -47.19 11.27
C LYS A 391 -9.39 -47.94 10.26
N LEU A 392 -8.38 -47.29 9.67
CA LEU A 392 -7.42 -47.92 8.77
C LEU A 392 -6.65 -49.06 9.47
N ARG A 393 -6.15 -48.80 10.68
CA ARG A 393 -5.41 -49.81 11.46
C ARG A 393 -6.26 -50.99 11.78
N ASP A 394 -7.50 -50.78 12.22
CA ASP A 394 -8.42 -51.85 12.60
C ASP A 394 -8.76 -52.72 11.37
N GLU A 395 -9.08 -52.10 10.24
CA GLU A 395 -9.38 -52.79 8.97
C GLU A 395 -8.19 -53.59 8.44
N ASN A 396 -7.01 -52.96 8.36
CA ASN A 396 -5.80 -53.62 7.92
C ASN A 396 -5.38 -54.78 8.83
N SER A 397 -5.65 -54.67 10.12
CA SER A 397 -5.44 -55.76 11.07
C SER A 397 -6.39 -56.94 10.83
N ALA A 398 -7.64 -56.65 10.46
CA ALA A 398 -8.63 -57.69 10.11
C ALA A 398 -8.29 -58.38 8.78
N LEU A 399 -7.88 -57.61 7.78
CA LEU A 399 -7.44 -58.16 6.47
C LEU A 399 -6.19 -59.03 6.59
N LYS A 400 -5.20 -58.56 7.36
CA LYS A 400 -3.96 -59.31 7.63
C LYS A 400 -4.21 -60.66 8.29
N ARG A 401 -5.18 -60.76 9.21
CA ARG A 401 -5.57 -62.02 9.84
C ARG A 401 -6.17 -63.04 8.88
N LYS A 402 -6.73 -62.55 7.75
CA LYS A 402 -7.36 -63.36 6.71
C LYS A 402 -6.46 -63.56 5.47
N ASP A 403 -5.21 -63.07 5.52
CA ASP A 403 -4.20 -63.10 4.45
C ASP A 403 -4.73 -62.42 3.15
N LEU A 404 -5.51 -61.32 3.31
CA LEU A 404 -6.11 -60.55 2.23
C LEU A 404 -5.30 -59.31 1.89
N LYS A 405 -5.53 -58.70 0.72
CA LYS A 405 -4.87 -57.49 0.26
C LYS A 405 -5.22 -56.29 1.14
N LEU A 406 -4.21 -55.59 1.66
CA LEU A 406 -4.36 -54.47 2.54
C LEU A 406 -4.86 -53.19 1.80
N VAL A 407 -5.52 -52.34 2.56
CA VAL A 407 -5.98 -51.03 2.08
C VAL A 407 -4.80 -50.07 1.93
N GLN A 408 -4.69 -49.47 0.75
CA GLN A 408 -3.72 -48.40 0.48
C GLN A 408 -4.38 -47.06 0.67
N VAL A 409 -3.64 -46.11 1.25
CA VAL A 409 -4.16 -44.77 1.57
C VAL A 409 -3.10 -43.73 1.29
N ARG A 410 -3.55 -42.50 1.05
CA ARG A 410 -2.74 -41.30 1.06
C ARG A 410 -3.24 -40.35 2.18
N ASP A 411 -2.46 -39.37 2.54
CA ASP A 411 -2.91 -38.32 3.43
C ASP A 411 -3.99 -37.46 2.76
N ALA A 412 -4.99 -37.06 3.52
CA ALA A 412 -6.01 -36.13 3.05
C ALA A 412 -5.39 -34.74 2.85
N VAL A 413 -5.63 -34.15 1.69
CA VAL A 413 -5.15 -32.82 1.32
C VAL A 413 -6.19 -31.78 1.75
N PRO A 414 -5.85 -30.80 2.60
CA PRO A 414 -6.75 -29.73 2.97
C PRO A 414 -6.99 -28.78 1.78
N ALA A 415 -8.11 -28.05 1.81
CA ALA A 415 -8.38 -27.01 0.84
C ALA A 415 -7.44 -25.80 1.04
N THR A 416 -7.08 -25.16 -0.06
CA THR A 416 -6.37 -23.87 -0.06
C THR A 416 -7.33 -22.75 -0.47
N SER A 417 -7.11 -21.56 0.07
CA SER A 417 -7.98 -20.43 -0.19
C SER A 417 -7.23 -19.11 -0.23
N ASP A 418 -7.79 -18.15 -0.97
CA ASP A 418 -7.39 -16.76 -0.94
C ASP A 418 -8.36 -15.93 -0.10
N GLN A 419 -7.81 -14.97 0.65
CA GLN A 419 -8.60 -14.01 1.41
C GLN A 419 -9.28 -13.04 0.44
N MET A 420 -10.59 -12.87 0.56
CA MET A 420 -11.38 -11.98 -0.27
C MET A 420 -11.73 -10.71 0.50
N LEU A 421 -11.67 -9.56 -0.17
CA LEU A 421 -12.22 -8.30 0.30
C LEU A 421 -13.52 -8.02 -0.46
N GLN A 422 -14.62 -7.91 0.27
CA GLN A 422 -15.94 -7.63 -0.31
C GLN A 422 -16.41 -6.23 0.09
N GLY A 423 -17.10 -5.53 -0.81
CA GLY A 423 -17.84 -4.32 -0.47
C GLY A 423 -18.96 -4.62 0.54
N ILE A 424 -19.36 -3.61 1.31
CA ILE A 424 -20.39 -3.76 2.37
C ILE A 424 -21.73 -4.26 1.80
N THR A 425 -22.13 -3.79 0.61
CA THR A 425 -23.35 -4.23 -0.07
C THR A 425 -23.31 -5.73 -0.35
N ARG A 426 -22.23 -6.20 -0.95
CA ARG A 426 -22.07 -7.63 -1.26
C ARG A 426 -21.96 -8.48 0.01
N ALA A 427 -21.23 -7.97 1.03
CA ALA A 427 -21.11 -8.63 2.31
C ALA A 427 -22.47 -8.78 3.02
N ALA A 428 -23.33 -7.76 2.94
CA ALA A 428 -24.67 -7.81 3.52
C ALA A 428 -25.62 -8.80 2.81
N LEU A 429 -25.52 -8.91 1.49
CA LEU A 429 -26.36 -9.81 0.66
C LEU A 429 -25.91 -11.29 0.75
N GLN A 430 -24.62 -11.55 0.90
CA GLN A 430 -24.05 -12.90 0.93
C GLN A 430 -23.90 -13.47 2.35
N THR A 431 -24.69 -13.01 3.29
CA THR A 431 -24.71 -13.59 4.64
C THR A 431 -25.61 -14.85 4.66
N SER A 432 -25.38 -15.71 5.63
CA SER A 432 -26.26 -16.85 5.92
C SER A 432 -27.62 -16.43 6.51
N SER A 433 -27.79 -15.15 6.85
CA SER A 433 -29.02 -14.60 7.41
C SER A 433 -29.90 -14.02 6.29
N PHE A 434 -30.98 -14.69 6.00
CA PHE A 434 -32.03 -14.21 5.11
C PHE A 434 -32.53 -12.79 5.46
N MET A 435 -32.64 -12.47 6.78
CA MET A 435 -33.09 -11.16 7.23
C MET A 435 -32.12 -10.03 6.86
N SER A 436 -30.82 -10.29 6.84
CA SER A 436 -29.83 -9.31 6.43
C SER A 436 -29.97 -8.94 4.97
N ALA A 437 -30.17 -9.92 4.09
CA ALA A 437 -30.39 -9.70 2.68
C ALA A 437 -31.75 -9.04 2.40
N ALA A 438 -32.80 -9.48 3.09
CA ALA A 438 -34.15 -8.94 2.92
C ALA A 438 -34.30 -7.49 3.39
N SER A 439 -33.52 -7.04 4.37
CA SER A 439 -33.53 -5.64 4.85
C SER A 439 -32.82 -4.66 3.92
N PHE A 440 -32.06 -5.14 2.94
CA PHE A 440 -31.28 -4.34 2.02
C PHE A 440 -32.01 -4.14 0.68
N GLN A 441 -33.06 -3.35 0.59
CA GLN A 441 -33.81 -2.90 -0.62
C GLN A 441 -34.03 -3.89 -1.81
N GLU A 442 -33.43 -5.09 -1.79
CA GLU A 442 -33.56 -6.14 -2.81
C GLU A 442 -34.44 -7.32 -2.34
N THR A 443 -35.43 -7.03 -1.54
CA THR A 443 -36.34 -8.02 -0.92
C THR A 443 -36.95 -8.99 -1.93
N THR A 444 -37.38 -8.49 -3.09
CA THR A 444 -38.00 -9.32 -4.15
C THR A 444 -37.02 -10.29 -4.80
N LYS A 445 -35.76 -9.86 -5.00
CA LYS A 445 -34.73 -10.73 -5.60
C LYS A 445 -34.34 -11.85 -4.63
N VAL A 446 -34.11 -11.50 -3.35
CA VAL A 446 -33.73 -12.45 -2.30
C VAL A 446 -34.85 -13.46 -2.00
N LEU A 447 -36.12 -13.05 -2.09
CA LEU A 447 -37.24 -13.93 -1.88
C LEU A 447 -37.49 -14.89 -3.06
N ASN A 448 -36.99 -14.53 -4.26
CA ASN A 448 -37.12 -15.36 -5.47
C ASN A 448 -35.95 -16.37 -5.63
N GLU A 449 -34.80 -16.09 -5.04
CA GLU A 449 -33.65 -17.00 -4.93
C GLU A 449 -33.83 -17.98 -3.76
#